data_603c3f4475ba8c793a0533c0196825cb
#
_entry.id   603c3f4475ba8c793a0533c0196825cb
#
_cell.length_a   1.000
_cell.length_b   1.000
_cell.length_c   1.000
_cell.angle_alpha   90.00
_cell.angle_beta   90.00
_cell.angle_gamma   90.00
#
_symmetry.space_group_name_H-M   'P 1'
#
loop_
_entity.id
_entity.type
_entity.pdbx_description
1 polymer ?
#
loop_
_entity_poly.entity_id
_entity_poly.type
_entity_poly.pdbx_seq_one_letter_code
_entity_poly.pdbx_strand_id
1 'polypeptide(L)'
;MSQDNASFTFLHRIEEVELNIEDGRWQSALALALTLPDICGGIAFPEIVKRYRDGRAVLDRNQRPTRDVGNQYIRWFDTYAAPFFKVSAQDISPYICGERCWQLRCEYLHQNKGFANTEDNTSIRFHLGVNCGTSVCQLDRISSANSLTDIRIDIEQFCRRMCRAVRAYYEAVHTEKDFNLYNTPVLDFIKACLLSTSPSPRDCS
;
A
#
# COMPACT_ATOMS: atom_id res chain seq x y z
N MET A 1 27.58 0.22 24.56
CA MET A 1 26.30 0.72 24.03
C MET A 1 26.30 0.42 22.54
N SER A 2 25.61 -0.61 22.13
CA SER A 2 25.45 -0.97 20.72
C SER A 2 24.66 0.17 20.05
N GLN A 3 25.25 0.78 19.04
CA GLN A 3 24.54 1.74 18.22
C GLN A 3 23.63 0.91 17.33
N ASP A 4 22.36 0.81 17.73
CA ASP A 4 21.35 0.31 16.83
C ASP A 4 21.25 1.29 15.67
N ASN A 5 21.81 0.90 14.53
CA ASN A 5 21.59 1.62 13.29
C ASN A 5 20.09 1.53 13.01
N ALA A 6 19.37 2.62 13.27
CA ALA A 6 17.97 2.70 12.92
C ALA A 6 17.81 2.38 11.42
N SER A 7 17.01 1.41 11.11
CA SER A 7 16.71 1.04 9.72
C SER A 7 15.21 0.99 9.54
N PHE A 8 14.71 1.47 8.40
CA PHE A 8 13.31 1.28 8.04
C PHE A 8 13.12 -0.17 7.61
N THR A 9 12.71 -1.00 8.55
CA THR A 9 12.33 -2.38 8.25
C THR A 9 10.91 -2.44 7.70
N PHE A 10 10.53 -3.60 7.17
CA PHE A 10 9.15 -3.83 6.74
C PHE A 10 8.15 -3.64 7.88
N LEU A 11 8.48 -4.09 9.10
CA LEU A 11 7.62 -3.94 10.27
C LEU A 11 7.45 -2.48 10.70
N HIS A 12 8.49 -1.66 10.64
CA HIS A 12 8.40 -0.23 10.94
C HIS A 12 7.40 0.48 10.00
N ARG A 13 7.24 0.03 8.75
CA ARG A 13 6.22 0.61 7.85
C ARG A 13 4.80 0.36 8.34
N ILE A 14 4.55 -0.78 8.99
CA ILE A 14 3.26 -1.08 9.59
C ILE A 14 3.06 -0.22 10.85
N GLU A 15 4.09 -0.11 11.69
CA GLU A 15 4.08 0.74 12.88
C GLU A 15 3.82 2.21 12.53
N GLU A 16 4.43 2.72 11.46
CA GLU A 16 4.16 4.08 10.96
C GLU A 16 2.69 4.31 10.58
N VAL A 17 2.03 3.31 9.99
CA VAL A 17 0.59 3.41 9.73
C VAL A 17 -0.19 3.52 11.05
N GLU A 18 0.14 2.67 12.02
CA GLU A 18 -0.54 2.62 13.32
C GLU A 18 -0.32 3.92 14.12
N LEU A 19 0.89 4.44 14.17
CA LEU A 19 1.21 5.72 14.79
C LEU A 19 0.48 6.90 14.13
N ASN A 20 0.40 6.93 12.80
CA ASN A 20 -0.37 7.96 12.10
C ASN A 20 -1.88 7.88 12.41
N ILE A 21 -2.42 6.68 12.65
CA ILE A 21 -3.80 6.52 13.10
C ILE A 21 -3.98 7.11 14.50
N GLU A 22 -3.08 6.79 15.43
CA GLU A 22 -3.11 7.26 16.83
C GLU A 22 -3.00 8.77 16.91
N ASP A 23 -2.18 9.37 16.05
CA ASP A 23 -2.00 10.83 15.95
C ASP A 23 -3.14 11.54 15.18
N GLY A 24 -4.12 10.81 14.64
CA GLY A 24 -5.19 11.37 13.82
C GLY A 24 -4.73 11.86 12.44
N ARG A 25 -3.58 11.40 11.95
CA ARG A 25 -3.02 11.75 10.63
C ARG A 25 -3.59 10.85 9.54
N TRP A 26 -4.89 10.91 9.34
CA TRP A 26 -5.65 9.97 8.50
C TRP A 26 -5.13 9.85 7.06
N GLN A 27 -4.75 10.97 6.45
CA GLN A 27 -4.23 10.97 5.07
C GLN A 27 -2.91 10.25 4.97
N SER A 28 -1.99 10.48 5.91
CA SER A 28 -0.69 9.80 5.95
C SER A 28 -0.86 8.31 6.22
N ALA A 29 -1.72 7.96 7.18
CA ALA A 29 -2.03 6.57 7.48
C ALA A 29 -2.55 5.82 6.26
N LEU A 30 -3.53 6.40 5.55
CA LEU A 30 -4.10 5.79 4.34
C LEU A 30 -3.06 5.67 3.22
N ALA A 31 -2.29 6.73 2.97
CA ALA A 31 -1.24 6.70 1.95
C ALA A 31 -0.25 5.56 2.20
N LEU A 32 0.26 5.43 3.42
CA LEU A 32 1.19 4.36 3.79
C LEU A 32 0.53 2.98 3.71
N ALA A 33 -0.68 2.82 4.24
CA ALA A 33 -1.41 1.55 4.21
C ALA A 33 -1.62 1.04 2.77
N LEU A 34 -1.95 1.93 1.83
CA LEU A 34 -2.13 1.60 0.42
C LEU A 34 -0.84 1.20 -0.30
N THR A 35 0.34 1.47 0.27
CA THR A 35 1.61 1.00 -0.30
C THR A 35 2.02 -0.40 0.18
N LEU A 36 1.48 -0.88 1.29
CA LEU A 36 1.87 -2.17 1.86
C LEU A 36 1.63 -3.36 0.91
N PRO A 37 0.49 -3.45 0.20
CA PRO A 37 0.29 -4.52 -0.77
C PRO A 37 1.24 -4.49 -1.97
N ASP A 38 1.82 -3.33 -2.35
CA ASP A 38 2.86 -3.25 -3.39
C ASP A 38 4.10 -4.07 -3.00
N ILE A 39 4.50 -3.96 -1.73
CA ILE A 39 5.65 -4.67 -1.17
C ILE A 39 5.32 -6.16 -1.07
N CYS A 40 4.23 -6.47 -0.39
CA CYS A 40 3.80 -7.85 -0.15
C CYS A 40 3.53 -8.61 -1.45
N GLY A 41 2.90 -7.96 -2.43
CA GLY A 41 2.63 -8.55 -3.75
C GLY A 41 3.90 -8.89 -4.52
N GLY A 42 4.91 -8.01 -4.44
CA GLY A 42 6.22 -8.28 -5.05
C GLY A 42 6.97 -9.45 -4.41
N ILE A 43 6.83 -9.61 -3.09
CA ILE A 43 7.42 -10.73 -2.35
C ILE A 43 6.66 -12.03 -2.61
N ALA A 44 5.33 -11.97 -2.62
CA ALA A 44 4.47 -13.14 -2.78
C ALA A 44 4.54 -13.72 -4.20
N PHE A 45 4.51 -12.86 -5.22
CA PHE A 45 4.30 -13.21 -6.62
C PHE A 45 5.36 -12.59 -7.54
N PRO A 46 6.66 -12.87 -7.33
CA PRO A 46 7.73 -12.29 -8.15
C PRO A 46 7.65 -12.71 -9.63
N GLU A 47 6.97 -13.82 -9.93
CA GLU A 47 6.76 -14.35 -11.27
C GLU A 47 5.74 -13.54 -12.09
N ILE A 48 4.91 -12.70 -11.45
CA ILE A 48 3.95 -11.85 -12.14
C ILE A 48 4.69 -10.63 -12.69
N VAL A 49 4.95 -10.67 -13.97
CA VAL A 49 5.69 -9.63 -14.71
C VAL A 49 4.89 -9.13 -15.90
N LYS A 50 5.15 -7.88 -16.28
CA LYS A 50 4.54 -7.29 -17.48
C LYS A 50 4.91 -8.08 -18.72
N ARG A 51 3.94 -8.28 -19.60
CA ARG A 51 4.14 -9.00 -20.86
C ARG A 51 3.62 -8.18 -22.04
N TYR A 52 4.28 -8.32 -23.17
CA TYR A 52 3.76 -7.87 -24.45
C TYR A 52 2.61 -8.77 -24.91
N ARG A 53 1.87 -8.35 -25.95
CA ARG A 53 0.77 -9.14 -26.53
C ARG A 53 1.22 -10.52 -27.06
N ASP A 54 2.48 -10.64 -27.45
CA ASP A 54 3.09 -11.90 -27.91
C ASP A 54 3.57 -12.81 -26.75
N GLY A 55 3.30 -12.44 -25.50
CA GLY A 55 3.63 -13.21 -24.29
C GLY A 55 5.05 -13.00 -23.76
N ARG A 56 5.93 -12.32 -24.49
CA ARG A 56 7.29 -12.01 -24.01
C ARG A 56 7.26 -11.06 -22.83
N ALA A 57 8.15 -11.28 -21.85
CA ALA A 57 8.30 -10.37 -20.72
C ALA A 57 8.84 -9.01 -21.18
N VAL A 58 8.29 -7.93 -20.60
CA VAL A 58 8.85 -6.58 -20.73
C VAL A 58 10.07 -6.49 -19.84
N LEU A 59 11.22 -6.12 -20.42
CA LEU A 59 12.47 -6.00 -19.68
C LEU A 59 12.75 -4.53 -19.31
N ASP A 60 13.38 -4.34 -18.17
CA ASP A 60 13.92 -3.04 -17.74
C ASP A 60 15.26 -2.72 -18.43
N ARG A 61 15.88 -1.59 -18.07
CA ARG A 61 17.19 -1.16 -18.61
C ARG A 61 18.32 -2.15 -18.28
N ASN A 62 18.15 -2.97 -17.24
CA ASN A 62 19.13 -3.97 -16.79
C ASN A 62 18.81 -5.38 -17.32
N GLN A 63 17.95 -5.49 -18.34
CA GLN A 63 17.48 -6.77 -18.92
C GLN A 63 16.77 -7.68 -17.91
N ARG A 64 16.13 -7.12 -16.87
CA ARG A 64 15.35 -7.86 -15.89
C ARG A 64 13.86 -7.72 -16.22
N PRO A 65 13.06 -8.79 -16.01
CA PRO A 65 11.62 -8.70 -16.17
C PRO A 65 11.01 -7.60 -15.30
N THR A 66 10.22 -6.72 -15.92
CA THR A 66 9.55 -5.62 -15.23
C THR A 66 8.36 -6.17 -14.45
N ARG A 67 8.28 -5.85 -13.14
CA ARG A 67 7.15 -6.24 -12.30
C ARG A 67 5.83 -5.72 -12.84
N ASP A 68 4.81 -6.55 -12.79
CA ASP A 68 3.42 -6.12 -12.97
C ASP A 68 2.80 -5.80 -11.61
N VAL A 69 3.11 -4.59 -11.14
CA VAL A 69 2.77 -4.15 -9.77
C VAL A 69 1.26 -4.21 -9.52
N GLY A 70 0.43 -3.83 -10.50
CA GLY A 70 -1.02 -3.86 -10.37
C GLY A 70 -1.54 -5.28 -10.14
N ASN A 71 -1.14 -6.21 -11.00
CA ASN A 71 -1.56 -7.60 -10.88
C ASN A 71 -1.00 -8.30 -9.63
N GLN A 72 0.25 -7.98 -9.23
CA GLN A 72 0.83 -8.47 -7.98
C GLN A 72 0.05 -7.96 -6.76
N TYR A 73 -0.31 -6.66 -6.75
CA TYR A 73 -1.10 -6.02 -5.70
C TYR A 73 -2.47 -6.66 -5.56
N ILE A 74 -3.21 -6.74 -6.66
CA ILE A 74 -4.56 -7.31 -6.70
C ILE A 74 -4.55 -8.75 -6.20
N ARG A 75 -3.64 -9.57 -6.74
CA ARG A 75 -3.54 -10.98 -6.35
C ARG A 75 -3.18 -11.16 -4.89
N TRP A 76 -2.24 -10.36 -4.36
CA TRP A 76 -1.90 -10.43 -2.95
C TRP A 76 -3.07 -10.05 -2.07
N PHE A 77 -3.77 -8.96 -2.40
CA PHE A 77 -4.92 -8.52 -1.63
C PHE A 77 -6.00 -9.60 -1.59
N ASP A 78 -6.38 -10.14 -2.73
CA ASP A 78 -7.44 -11.16 -2.81
C ASP A 78 -7.04 -12.48 -2.13
N THR A 79 -5.75 -12.82 -2.13
CA THR A 79 -5.26 -14.05 -1.51
C THR A 79 -5.11 -13.93 0.01
N TYR A 80 -4.52 -12.83 0.49
CA TYR A 80 -4.10 -12.71 1.88
C TYR A 80 -4.87 -11.67 2.68
N ALA A 81 -5.27 -10.55 2.08
CA ALA A 81 -5.94 -9.47 2.80
C ALA A 81 -7.47 -9.60 2.81
N ALA A 82 -8.07 -10.14 1.77
CA ALA A 82 -9.52 -10.25 1.61
C ALA A 82 -10.26 -10.83 2.83
N PRO A 83 -9.74 -11.85 3.55
CA PRO A 83 -10.40 -12.38 4.75
C PRO A 83 -10.58 -11.34 5.87
N PHE A 84 -9.68 -10.36 5.96
CA PHE A 84 -9.73 -9.28 6.95
C PHE A 84 -10.72 -8.18 6.59
N PHE A 85 -11.17 -8.15 5.33
CA PHE A 85 -12.07 -7.14 4.78
C PHE A 85 -13.52 -7.62 4.65
N LYS A 86 -13.89 -8.64 5.37
CA LYS A 86 -15.28 -9.06 5.55
C LYS A 86 -15.93 -8.31 6.71
N VAL A 87 -17.21 -7.99 6.60
CA VAL A 87 -17.97 -7.35 7.68
C VAL A 87 -18.29 -8.38 8.76
N SER A 88 -18.62 -9.60 8.34
CA SER A 88 -18.95 -10.72 9.21
C SER A 88 -18.23 -11.99 8.74
N ALA A 89 -18.05 -12.95 9.64
CA ALA A 89 -17.45 -14.24 9.31
C ALA A 89 -18.30 -15.06 8.31
N GLN A 90 -19.59 -14.76 8.23
CA GLN A 90 -20.54 -15.40 7.32
C GLN A 90 -20.53 -14.81 5.90
N ASP A 91 -19.88 -13.67 5.71
CA ASP A 91 -19.83 -13.03 4.41
C ASP A 91 -19.01 -13.87 3.42
N ILE A 92 -19.60 -14.14 2.26
CA ILE A 92 -18.95 -14.89 1.18
C ILE A 92 -17.80 -14.06 0.59
N SER A 93 -18.03 -12.75 0.41
CA SER A 93 -17.11 -11.84 -0.27
C SER A 93 -16.63 -10.73 0.66
N PRO A 94 -15.41 -10.22 0.47
CA PRO A 94 -14.96 -9.01 1.13
C PRO A 94 -15.75 -7.81 0.59
N TYR A 95 -15.90 -6.74 1.40
CA TYR A 95 -16.56 -5.51 0.97
C TYR A 95 -15.73 -4.67 0.00
N ILE A 96 -14.43 -4.96 -0.10
CA ILE A 96 -13.52 -4.41 -1.08
C ILE A 96 -12.61 -5.53 -1.58
N CYS A 97 -12.50 -5.69 -2.89
CA CYS A 97 -11.59 -6.65 -3.53
C CYS A 97 -10.27 -5.98 -3.91
N GLY A 98 -9.30 -6.78 -4.34
CA GLY A 98 -7.98 -6.29 -4.72
C GLY A 98 -8.01 -5.27 -5.84
N GLU A 99 -8.86 -5.46 -6.85
CA GLU A 99 -9.03 -4.51 -7.94
C GLU A 99 -9.52 -3.14 -7.46
N ARG A 100 -10.53 -3.12 -6.58
CA ARG A 100 -11.06 -1.89 -5.99
C ARG A 100 -10.03 -1.20 -5.08
N CYS A 101 -9.27 -1.98 -4.34
CA CYS A 101 -8.20 -1.45 -3.50
C CYS A 101 -7.06 -0.86 -4.36
N TRP A 102 -6.72 -1.51 -5.47
CA TRP A 102 -5.76 -1.00 -6.45
C TRP A 102 -6.23 0.30 -7.11
N GLN A 103 -7.51 0.40 -7.49
CA GLN A 103 -8.12 1.63 -8.01
C GLN A 103 -8.03 2.76 -6.98
N LEU A 104 -8.44 2.51 -5.73
CA LEU A 104 -8.31 3.47 -4.64
C LEU A 104 -6.87 3.97 -4.48
N ARG A 105 -5.91 3.05 -4.50
CA ARG A 105 -4.48 3.38 -4.42
C ARG A 105 -4.04 4.29 -5.57
N CYS A 106 -4.43 3.97 -6.80
CA CYS A 106 -4.06 4.76 -7.97
C CYS A 106 -4.67 6.15 -7.93
N GLU A 107 -5.92 6.30 -7.55
CA GLU A 107 -6.58 7.59 -7.43
C GLU A 107 -5.98 8.42 -6.29
N TYR A 108 -5.84 7.81 -5.13
CA TYR A 108 -5.38 8.51 -3.94
C TYR A 108 -3.94 8.99 -4.05
N LEU A 109 -3.03 8.16 -4.58
CA LEU A 109 -1.60 8.49 -4.64
C LEU A 109 -1.17 9.26 -5.90
N HIS A 110 -1.90 9.15 -7.00
CA HIS A 110 -1.42 9.67 -8.28
C HIS A 110 -2.30 10.73 -8.94
N GLN A 111 -3.60 10.72 -8.73
CA GLN A 111 -4.49 11.53 -9.55
C GLN A 111 -5.29 12.58 -8.80
N ASN A 112 -5.50 12.41 -7.49
CA ASN A 112 -6.40 13.25 -6.70
C ASN A 112 -7.77 13.47 -7.38
N LYS A 113 -8.17 12.57 -8.27
CA LYS A 113 -9.42 12.60 -9.01
C LYS A 113 -10.36 11.59 -8.34
N GLY A 114 -11.44 12.05 -7.79
CA GLY A 114 -12.43 11.19 -7.10
C GLY A 114 -13.23 10.25 -8.01
N PHE A 115 -12.72 9.90 -9.20
CA PHE A 115 -13.42 9.03 -10.14
C PHE A 115 -12.44 8.10 -10.87
N ALA A 116 -12.62 6.79 -10.74
CA ALA A 116 -12.05 5.80 -11.64
C ALA A 116 -13.09 5.45 -12.71
N ASN A 117 -12.71 5.56 -13.97
CA ASN A 117 -13.49 5.02 -15.07
C ASN A 117 -13.01 3.58 -15.31
N THR A 118 -13.90 2.61 -15.18
CA THR A 118 -13.65 1.24 -15.62
C THR A 118 -13.98 1.10 -17.11
N GLU A 119 -13.37 0.14 -17.79
CA GLU A 119 -13.62 -0.15 -19.22
C GLU A 119 -15.10 -0.44 -19.52
N ASP A 120 -15.88 -0.83 -18.50
CA ASP A 120 -17.31 -1.19 -18.61
C ASP A 120 -18.29 -0.02 -18.39
N ASN A 121 -17.88 1.24 -18.57
CA ASN A 121 -18.74 2.41 -18.30
C ASN A 121 -19.28 2.50 -16.86
N THR A 122 -18.72 1.75 -15.93
CA THR A 122 -19.05 1.82 -14.51
C THR A 122 -18.12 2.83 -13.85
N SER A 123 -18.65 3.95 -13.40
CA SER A 123 -17.88 4.91 -12.62
C SER A 123 -17.90 4.52 -11.15
N ILE A 124 -16.72 4.48 -10.53
CA ILE A 124 -16.59 4.25 -9.10
C ILE A 124 -16.19 5.54 -8.43
N ARG A 125 -16.84 5.82 -7.31
CA ARG A 125 -16.52 6.95 -6.47
C ARG A 125 -16.19 6.48 -5.07
N PHE A 126 -15.01 6.85 -4.59
CA PHE A 126 -14.62 6.58 -3.21
C PHE A 126 -14.95 7.77 -2.32
N HIS A 127 -15.62 7.50 -1.20
CA HIS A 127 -15.92 8.45 -0.13
C HIS A 127 -15.10 8.05 1.10
N LEU A 128 -14.13 8.86 1.45
CA LEU A 128 -13.26 8.62 2.59
C LEU A 128 -13.76 9.39 3.81
N GLY A 129 -13.86 8.74 4.95
CA GLY A 129 -14.29 9.33 6.20
C GLY A 129 -13.62 8.70 7.39
N VAL A 130 -13.86 9.25 8.56
CA VAL A 130 -13.37 8.77 9.86
C VAL A 130 -14.55 8.67 10.80
N ASN A 131 -14.59 7.64 11.63
CA ASN A 131 -15.70 7.36 12.56
C ASN A 131 -17.06 7.27 11.87
N CYS A 132 -17.10 6.60 10.73
CA CYS A 132 -18.32 6.47 9.93
C CYS A 132 -19.34 5.46 10.49
N GLY A 133 -19.08 4.89 11.66
CA GLY A 133 -19.99 3.98 12.38
C GLY A 133 -19.99 2.53 11.87
N THR A 134 -19.73 2.33 10.60
CA THR A 134 -19.59 1.00 9.99
C THR A 134 -18.38 1.00 9.07
N SER A 135 -17.70 -0.12 9.04
CA SER A 135 -16.40 -0.22 8.40
C SER A 135 -16.41 0.11 6.90
N VAL A 136 -17.47 -0.22 6.18
CA VAL A 136 -17.63 0.15 4.77
C VAL A 136 -19.06 -0.05 4.31
N CYS A 137 -19.52 0.81 3.43
CA CYS A 137 -20.79 0.68 2.75
C CYS A 137 -20.57 0.85 1.25
N GLN A 138 -20.95 -0.14 0.47
CA GLN A 138 -21.05 -0.03 -0.97
C GLN A 138 -22.51 0.31 -1.32
N LEU A 139 -22.69 1.36 -2.09
CA LEU A 139 -24.00 1.75 -2.61
C LEU A 139 -23.93 1.77 -4.13
N ASP A 140 -24.55 0.79 -4.76
CA ASP A 140 -24.72 0.77 -6.20
C ASP A 140 -25.93 1.62 -6.60
N ARG A 141 -25.67 2.66 -7.36
CA ARG A 141 -26.74 3.47 -7.98
C ARG A 141 -26.76 3.15 -9.46
N ILE A 142 -27.78 2.44 -9.87
CA ILE A 142 -28.02 2.16 -11.29
C ILE A 142 -28.92 3.28 -11.81
N SER A 143 -28.38 4.15 -12.64
CA SER A 143 -29.16 5.09 -13.47
C SER A 143 -29.25 4.49 -14.87
N SER A 144 -30.36 4.76 -15.56
CA SER A 144 -30.68 4.23 -16.90
C SER A 144 -29.63 4.54 -17.99
N ALA A 145 -28.65 5.40 -17.72
CA ALA A 145 -27.59 5.78 -18.65
C ALA A 145 -26.17 5.41 -18.17
N ASN A 146 -25.93 5.33 -16.84
CA ASN A 146 -24.60 5.03 -16.29
C ASN A 146 -24.75 4.26 -14.98
N SER A 147 -23.93 3.24 -14.79
CA SER A 147 -23.79 2.58 -13.51
C SER A 147 -22.75 3.34 -12.65
N LEU A 148 -23.17 3.82 -11.49
CA LEU A 148 -22.28 4.48 -10.52
C LEU A 148 -22.26 3.66 -9.24
N THR A 149 -21.07 3.26 -8.82
CA THR A 149 -20.84 2.59 -7.54
C THR A 149 -20.18 3.55 -6.56
N ASP A 150 -20.88 3.90 -5.50
CA ASP A 150 -20.33 4.67 -4.39
C ASP A 150 -19.77 3.72 -3.32
N ILE A 151 -18.48 3.83 -3.03
CA ILE A 151 -17.81 3.04 -1.99
C ILE A 151 -17.40 3.99 -0.87
N ARG A 152 -17.99 3.81 0.31
CA ARG A 152 -17.63 4.55 1.52
C ARG A 152 -16.62 3.74 2.31
N ILE A 153 -15.52 4.37 2.71
CA ILE A 153 -14.42 3.74 3.45
C ILE A 153 -14.19 4.55 4.72
N ASP A 154 -14.27 3.88 5.86
CA ASP A 154 -13.70 4.38 7.10
C ASP A 154 -12.20 4.16 7.10
N ILE A 155 -11.43 5.26 7.12
CA ILE A 155 -9.96 5.22 6.96
C ILE A 155 -9.32 4.45 8.11
N GLU A 156 -9.76 4.68 9.35
CA GLU A 156 -9.19 3.99 10.52
C GLU A 156 -9.39 2.48 10.41
N GLN A 157 -10.62 2.06 10.17
CA GLN A 157 -10.96 0.65 10.03
C GLN A 157 -10.21 -0.01 8.87
N PHE A 158 -10.12 0.67 7.75
CA PHE A 158 -9.38 0.19 6.58
C PHE A 158 -7.89 -0.02 6.90
N CYS A 159 -7.24 0.99 7.48
CA CYS A 159 -5.83 0.94 7.81
C CYS A 159 -5.54 -0.14 8.87
N ARG A 160 -6.34 -0.24 9.93
CA ARG A 160 -6.17 -1.29 10.95
C ARG A 160 -6.33 -2.70 10.39
N ARG A 161 -7.28 -2.91 9.48
CA ARG A 161 -7.48 -4.20 8.79
C ARG A 161 -6.31 -4.52 7.86
N MET A 162 -5.81 -3.53 7.14
CA MET A 162 -4.61 -3.68 6.29
C MET A 162 -3.40 -4.08 7.12
N CYS A 163 -3.12 -3.38 8.23
CA CYS A 163 -2.02 -3.72 9.14
C CYS A 163 -2.12 -5.16 9.66
N ARG A 164 -3.31 -5.60 10.06
CA ARG A 164 -3.54 -7.00 10.50
C ARG A 164 -3.26 -8.01 9.39
N ALA A 165 -3.75 -7.75 8.18
CA ALA A 165 -3.53 -8.63 7.04
C ALA A 165 -2.04 -8.75 6.69
N VAL A 166 -1.34 -7.63 6.70
CA VAL A 166 0.09 -7.57 6.39
C VAL A 166 0.94 -8.24 7.47
N ARG A 167 0.61 -8.03 8.76
CA ARG A 167 1.28 -8.75 9.86
C ARG A 167 1.05 -10.26 9.75
N ALA A 168 -0.18 -10.70 9.51
CA ALA A 168 -0.49 -12.11 9.36
C ALA A 168 0.26 -12.74 8.17
N TYR A 169 0.37 -12.02 7.06
CA TYR A 169 1.16 -12.46 5.92
C TYR A 169 2.65 -12.55 6.29
N TYR A 170 3.23 -11.52 6.93
CA TYR A 170 4.62 -11.51 7.37
C TYR A 170 4.92 -12.71 8.27
N GLU A 171 4.12 -12.93 9.31
CA GLU A 171 4.30 -14.05 10.25
C GLU A 171 4.24 -15.41 9.55
N ALA A 172 3.41 -15.54 8.54
CA ALA A 172 3.27 -16.79 7.80
C ALA A 172 4.48 -17.10 6.89
N VAL A 173 5.20 -16.07 6.39
CA VAL A 173 6.17 -16.30 5.31
C VAL A 173 7.57 -15.71 5.55
N HIS A 174 7.82 -14.98 6.65
CA HIS A 174 9.09 -14.26 6.86
C HIS A 174 10.31 -15.18 6.97
N THR A 175 10.11 -16.46 7.30
CA THR A 175 11.19 -17.45 7.34
C THR A 175 11.57 -17.99 5.95
N GLU A 176 10.66 -17.87 4.97
CA GLU A 176 10.82 -18.41 3.61
C GLU A 176 11.05 -17.32 2.57
N LYS A 177 10.60 -16.09 2.86
CA LYS A 177 10.63 -14.96 1.94
C LYS A 177 11.56 -13.87 2.45
N ASP A 178 12.29 -13.24 1.54
CA ASP A 178 13.22 -12.16 1.87
C ASP A 178 12.49 -10.81 1.91
N PHE A 179 12.37 -10.25 3.10
CA PHE A 179 11.84 -8.89 3.35
C PHE A 179 12.94 -7.82 3.44
N ASN A 180 14.22 -8.21 3.41
CA ASN A 180 15.33 -7.27 3.55
C ASN A 180 15.50 -6.35 2.34
N LEU A 181 15.02 -6.76 1.17
CA LEU A 181 15.03 -5.93 -0.04
C LEU A 181 14.29 -4.58 0.14
N TYR A 182 13.43 -4.49 1.14
CA TYR A 182 12.61 -3.30 1.43
C TYR A 182 13.07 -2.58 2.69
N ASN A 183 14.16 -3.02 3.29
CA ASN A 183 14.78 -2.33 4.41
C ASN A 183 15.66 -1.20 3.87
N THR A 184 15.43 0.00 4.36
CA THR A 184 16.21 1.17 3.97
C THR A 184 16.98 1.65 5.19
N PRO A 185 18.31 1.71 5.16
CA PRO A 185 19.07 2.27 6.26
C PRO A 185 18.71 3.75 6.42
N VAL A 186 18.48 4.17 7.67
CA VAL A 186 18.30 5.58 8.01
C VAL A 186 19.67 6.23 8.04
N LEU A 187 19.89 7.25 7.22
CA LEU A 187 21.08 8.08 7.30
C LEU A 187 20.99 8.93 8.56
N ASP A 188 21.98 8.82 9.44
CA ASP A 188 22.15 9.68 10.58
C ASP A 188 22.65 11.07 10.10
N PHE A 189 21.73 11.94 9.74
CA PHE A 189 22.06 13.30 9.27
C PHE A 189 22.81 14.13 10.32
N ILE A 190 22.61 13.84 11.60
CA ILE A 190 23.32 14.54 12.68
C ILE A 190 24.81 14.21 12.62
N LYS A 191 25.16 12.95 12.45
CA LYS A 191 26.56 12.54 12.29
C LYS A 191 27.17 13.05 10.97
N ALA A 192 26.42 13.03 9.88
CA ALA A 192 26.87 13.56 8.61
C ALA A 192 27.17 15.07 8.68
N CYS A 193 26.32 15.84 9.38
CA CYS A 193 26.55 17.27 9.60
C CYS A 193 27.76 17.52 10.49
N LEU A 194 27.99 16.72 11.54
CA LEU A 194 29.15 16.87 12.41
C LEU A 194 30.48 16.52 11.72
N LEU A 195 30.46 15.63 10.75
CA LEU A 195 31.65 15.28 9.94
C LEU A 195 31.98 16.35 8.89
N SER A 196 31.00 17.17 8.50
CA SER A 196 31.19 18.26 7.51
C SER A 196 31.64 19.60 8.10
N THR A 197 31.69 19.75 9.43
CA THR A 197 32.20 20.91 10.13
C THR A 197 33.72 20.84 10.36
N SER A 198 34.49 20.47 9.36
CA SER A 198 35.90 20.88 9.30
C SER A 198 35.93 22.41 9.16
N PRO A 199 36.65 23.14 10.02
CA PRO A 199 36.75 24.58 9.88
C PRO A 199 37.22 24.94 8.48
N SER A 200 36.51 25.83 7.84
CA SER A 200 36.92 26.36 6.53
C SER A 200 38.32 26.96 6.67
N PRO A 201 39.26 26.74 5.72
CA PRO A 201 40.58 27.35 5.74
C PRO A 201 40.59 28.88 5.77
N ARG A 202 39.43 29.52 5.73
CA ARG A 202 39.27 30.98 5.78
C ARG A 202 39.17 31.58 7.19
N ASP A 203 39.05 30.74 8.23
CA ASP A 203 38.93 31.22 9.62
C ASP A 203 40.29 31.20 10.38
N CYS A 204 41.41 31.01 9.64
CA CYS A 204 42.77 31.13 10.15
C CYS A 204 43.46 32.34 9.53
N SER A 205 43.11 33.56 9.97
CA SER A 205 43.86 34.78 9.71
C SER A 205 43.74 35.75 10.88
#